data_a81ded15a5878406d45dbd10be0d4318
#
_entry.id   a81ded15a5878406d45dbd10be0d4318
#
_cell.length_a   1.000
_cell.length_b   1.000
_cell.length_c   1.000
_cell.angle_alpha   90.00
_cell.angle_beta   90.00
_cell.angle_gamma   90.00
#
_symmetry.space_group_name_H-M   'P 1'
#
loop_
_entity.id
_entity.type
_entity.pdbx_description
1 polymer ?
#
loop_
_entity_poly.entity_id
_entity_poly.type
_entity_poly.pdbx_seq_one_letter_code
_entity_poly.pdbx_strand_id
1 'polypeptide(L)'
;MRDKRSIIGLLGALAVALAALFVAGPAQAAPQQSAAKGAHVLVLPAAPAGVTPRSAAASSPTTSPAASRVVHVASGSTVSCTSGSLCTAVWDPTTSDWKVFFLYNCARYSLSYWNGSGYYVDSQTGGVTSYFYGQSGNVLKQFTPDNTVYSYDWTPVWSIRNC
;
A
#
# COMPACT_ATOMS: atom_id res chain seq x y z
N MET A 1 46.27 49.50 57.32
CA MET A 1 47.72 49.44 57.09
C MET A 1 47.89 48.58 55.82
N ARG A 2 48.37 49.31 54.81
CA ARG A 2 49.34 48.85 53.79
C ARG A 2 48.97 47.61 53.03
N ASP A 3 48.79 47.74 51.84
CA ASP A 3 49.49 48.22 50.65
C ASP A 3 49.81 47.05 49.70
N LYS A 4 49.39 47.27 48.46
CA LYS A 4 50.15 47.18 47.19
C LYS A 4 50.40 45.82 46.59
N ARG A 5 50.01 45.62 45.42
CA ARG A 5 50.48 45.81 44.03
C ARG A 5 50.12 44.59 43.18
N SER A 6 49.32 44.84 42.22
CA SER A 6 49.65 44.78 40.78
C SER A 6 50.76 43.85 40.37
N ILE A 7 50.45 42.88 39.50
CA ILE A 7 51.27 42.64 38.30
C ILE A 7 50.37 42.02 37.22
N ILE A 8 50.39 42.68 36.13
CA ILE A 8 49.90 42.42 34.79
C ILE A 8 50.60 41.17 34.24
N GLY A 9 49.86 40.26 33.68
CA GLY A 9 50.38 39.14 32.90
C GLY A 9 49.46 38.88 31.70
N LEU A 10 49.81 39.55 30.66
CA LEU A 10 49.27 39.44 29.29
C LEU A 10 49.65 38.08 28.70
N LEU A 11 48.88 37.68 27.68
CA LEU A 11 49.17 36.68 26.64
C LEU A 11 48.58 35.31 26.77
N GLY A 12 47.78 35.02 25.75
CA GLY A 12 47.57 33.71 25.23
C GLY A 12 46.18 33.43 24.69
N ALA A 13 45.71 34.24 23.74
CA ALA A 13 44.57 33.84 22.90
C ALA A 13 45.02 32.73 21.97
N LEU A 14 44.51 31.53 22.17
CA LEU A 14 44.53 30.48 21.17
C LEU A 14 43.10 30.05 20.91
N ALA A 15 42.44 30.73 20.01
CA ALA A 15 41.17 30.30 19.45
C ALA A 15 41.42 29.16 18.45
N VAL A 16 41.22 27.94 18.88
CA VAL A 16 41.15 26.79 17.96
C VAL A 16 39.75 26.78 17.36
N ALA A 17 39.61 27.37 16.19
CA ALA A 17 38.44 27.22 15.37
C ALA A 17 38.46 25.80 14.76
N LEU A 18 37.72 24.87 15.33
CA LEU A 18 37.39 23.62 14.66
C LEU A 18 36.36 23.92 13.56
N ALA A 19 36.85 24.08 12.33
CA ALA A 19 36.00 24.07 11.15
C ALA A 19 35.48 22.64 10.95
N ALA A 20 34.26 22.37 11.39
CA ALA A 20 33.51 21.16 11.01
C ALA A 20 33.18 21.27 9.52
N LEU A 21 33.95 20.61 8.69
CA LEU A 21 33.61 20.40 7.29
C LEU A 21 32.43 19.43 7.23
N PHE A 22 31.21 19.97 7.16
CA PHE A 22 30.05 19.21 6.74
C PHE A 22 30.25 18.85 5.26
N VAL A 23 30.70 17.66 4.99
CA VAL A 23 30.62 17.07 3.66
C VAL A 23 29.12 16.81 3.41
N ALA A 24 28.46 17.76 2.76
CA ALA A 24 27.14 17.54 2.19
C ALA A 24 27.31 16.50 1.06
N GLY A 25 27.09 15.22 1.38
CA GLY A 25 26.97 14.19 0.37
C GLY A 25 25.86 14.56 -0.60
N PRO A 26 25.99 14.23 -1.90
CA PRO A 26 24.90 14.47 -2.85
C PRO A 26 23.69 13.70 -2.36
N ALA A 27 22.60 14.43 -2.06
CA ALA A 27 21.30 13.84 -1.82
C ALA A 27 20.91 13.12 -3.13
N GLN A 28 21.05 11.80 -3.14
CA GLN A 28 20.50 10.98 -4.20
C GLN A 28 18.98 11.11 -4.10
N ALA A 29 18.42 11.93 -4.98
CA ALA A 29 16.99 11.96 -5.21
C ALA A 29 16.59 10.54 -5.62
N ALA A 30 15.83 9.85 -4.75
CA ALA A 30 15.18 8.60 -5.12
C ALA A 30 14.40 8.85 -6.43
N PRO A 31 14.48 7.95 -7.42
CA PRO A 31 13.72 8.13 -8.65
C PRO A 31 12.24 8.22 -8.28
N GLN A 32 11.66 9.41 -8.44
CA GLN A 32 10.22 9.58 -8.43
C GLN A 32 9.70 8.81 -9.64
N GLN A 33 9.18 7.62 -9.39
CA GLN A 33 8.39 6.92 -10.38
C GLN A 33 7.22 7.84 -10.72
N SER A 34 7.28 8.43 -11.90
CA SER A 34 6.17 9.19 -12.46
C SER A 34 4.97 8.25 -12.49
N ALA A 35 4.03 8.43 -11.59
CA ALA A 35 2.76 7.75 -11.64
C ALA A 35 2.16 8.01 -13.02
N ALA A 36 1.94 6.98 -13.79
CA ALA A 36 1.27 7.11 -15.08
C ALA A 36 -0.05 7.85 -14.85
N LYS A 37 -0.29 8.92 -15.61
CA LYS A 37 -1.46 9.78 -15.47
C LYS A 37 -2.72 8.91 -15.50
N GLY A 38 -3.42 8.81 -14.36
CA GLY A 38 -4.62 7.98 -14.19
C GLY A 38 -4.41 6.62 -13.51
N ALA A 39 -3.21 6.30 -12.99
CA ALA A 39 -3.00 5.09 -12.19
C ALA A 39 -2.94 5.46 -10.69
N HIS A 40 -3.76 4.81 -9.88
CA HIS A 40 -3.73 4.97 -8.42
C HIS A 40 -2.88 3.88 -7.80
N VAL A 41 -2.01 4.28 -6.86
CA VAL A 41 -1.05 3.39 -6.23
C VAL A 41 -1.67 2.77 -4.99
N LEU A 42 -1.81 1.46 -5.01
CA LEU A 42 -2.17 0.65 -3.85
C LEU A 42 -0.89 0.25 -3.12
N VAL A 43 -0.70 0.76 -1.91
CA VAL A 43 0.40 0.36 -1.02
C VAL A 43 -0.06 -0.85 -0.23
N LEU A 44 0.63 -1.98 -0.40
CA LEU A 44 0.30 -3.23 0.27
C LEU A 44 1.19 -3.40 1.50
N PRO A 45 0.62 -3.41 2.71
CA PRO A 45 1.41 -3.50 3.94
C PRO A 45 2.04 -4.88 4.13
N ALA A 46 2.63 -5.09 5.29
CA ALA A 46 3.04 -6.42 5.74
C ALA A 46 1.87 -7.42 5.67
N ALA A 47 2.18 -8.71 5.66
CA ALA A 47 1.17 -9.77 5.71
C ALA A 47 0.14 -9.49 6.83
N PRO A 48 -1.15 -9.78 6.60
CA PRO A 48 -2.17 -9.62 7.63
C PRO A 48 -1.80 -10.39 8.90
N ALA A 49 -2.13 -9.85 10.07
CA ALA A 49 -1.91 -10.54 11.34
C ALA A 49 -2.70 -11.86 11.37
N GLY A 50 -2.09 -12.93 11.87
CA GLY A 50 -2.76 -14.23 12.03
C GLY A 50 -2.81 -15.09 10.76
N VAL A 51 -2.22 -14.64 9.63
CA VAL A 51 -2.08 -15.55 8.48
C VAL A 51 -1.06 -16.64 8.80
N THR A 52 -1.46 -17.87 8.63
CA THR A 52 -0.54 -19.01 8.75
C THR A 52 0.44 -18.98 7.57
N PRO A 53 1.73 -19.32 7.81
CA PRO A 53 2.66 -19.55 6.72
C PRO A 53 2.13 -20.61 5.75
N ARG A 54 2.66 -20.63 4.53
CA ARG A 54 2.31 -21.56 3.47
C ARG A 54 1.98 -22.96 4.02
N SER A 55 0.73 -23.36 3.83
CA SER A 55 0.24 -24.71 4.20
C SER A 55 -0.03 -25.50 2.91
N ALA A 56 0.30 -26.78 2.92
CA ALA A 56 -0.02 -27.67 1.80
C ALA A 56 -1.53 -27.78 1.53
N ALA A 57 -2.37 -27.44 2.51
CA ALA A 57 -3.82 -27.39 2.37
C ALA A 57 -4.39 -26.01 2.00
N ALA A 58 -3.54 -24.99 1.84
CA ALA A 58 -3.99 -23.67 1.47
C ALA A 58 -4.45 -23.63 0.01
N SER A 59 -5.52 -22.88 -0.25
CA SER A 59 -6.04 -22.64 -1.60
C SER A 59 -5.85 -21.17 -1.98
N SER A 60 -5.42 -20.94 -3.23
CA SER A 60 -5.21 -19.60 -3.74
C SER A 60 -6.54 -18.90 -4.04
N PRO A 61 -6.71 -17.62 -3.69
CA PRO A 61 -7.89 -16.83 -4.05
C PRO A 61 -8.11 -16.80 -5.57
N THR A 62 -9.38 -16.95 -5.98
CA THR A 62 -9.76 -16.89 -7.40
C THR A 62 -11.06 -16.11 -7.61
N THR A 63 -11.33 -15.75 -8.87
CA THR A 63 -12.59 -15.14 -9.31
C THR A 63 -13.19 -15.89 -10.48
N SER A 64 -14.52 -15.89 -10.58
CA SER A 64 -15.26 -16.39 -11.74
C SER A 64 -16.34 -15.37 -12.11
N PRO A 65 -16.33 -14.80 -13.34
CA PRO A 65 -15.32 -14.97 -14.38
C PRO A 65 -13.92 -14.55 -13.93
N ALA A 66 -12.91 -14.91 -14.71
CA ALA A 66 -11.54 -14.50 -14.44
C ALA A 66 -11.40 -12.95 -14.51
N ALA A 67 -10.63 -12.38 -13.60
CA ALA A 67 -10.25 -10.97 -13.67
C ALA A 67 -9.43 -10.70 -14.95
N SER A 68 -9.50 -9.47 -15.47
CA SER A 68 -8.77 -9.07 -16.66
C SER A 68 -7.25 -9.20 -16.50
N ARG A 69 -6.78 -9.02 -15.29
CA ARG A 69 -5.38 -9.17 -14.91
C ARG A 69 -5.28 -9.61 -13.45
N VAL A 70 -4.28 -10.44 -13.14
CA VAL A 70 -3.93 -10.82 -11.77
C VAL A 70 -2.42 -10.70 -11.62
N VAL A 71 -1.96 -10.15 -10.50
CA VAL A 71 -0.53 -10.07 -10.16
C VAL A 71 -0.31 -10.47 -8.71
N HIS A 72 0.86 -11.03 -8.42
CA HIS A 72 1.35 -11.26 -7.06
C HIS A 72 2.29 -10.13 -6.69
N VAL A 73 2.14 -9.59 -5.50
CA VAL A 73 2.86 -8.40 -5.00
C VAL A 73 3.36 -8.70 -3.59
N ALA A 74 4.65 -8.61 -3.40
CA ALA A 74 5.26 -8.84 -2.09
C ALA A 74 4.77 -7.83 -1.04
N SER A 75 4.75 -8.25 0.21
CA SER A 75 4.47 -7.37 1.35
C SER A 75 5.38 -6.14 1.35
N GLY A 76 4.83 -4.98 1.68
CA GLY A 76 5.54 -3.70 1.70
C GLY A 76 5.75 -3.08 0.32
N SER A 77 5.29 -3.73 -0.74
CA SER A 77 5.41 -3.23 -2.12
C SER A 77 4.17 -2.46 -2.57
N THR A 78 4.25 -1.85 -3.74
CA THR A 78 3.18 -1.08 -4.34
C THR A 78 2.74 -1.67 -5.67
N VAL A 79 1.48 -1.46 -6.01
CA VAL A 79 0.94 -1.78 -7.33
C VAL A 79 0.07 -0.64 -7.82
N SER A 80 0.20 -0.29 -9.10
CA SER A 80 -0.64 0.74 -9.72
C SER A 80 -1.93 0.11 -10.22
N CYS A 81 -3.07 0.61 -9.74
CA CYS A 81 -4.39 0.29 -10.27
C CYS A 81 -4.61 1.05 -11.58
N THR A 82 -4.85 0.31 -12.63
CA THR A 82 -5.09 0.89 -13.97
C THR A 82 -6.45 1.58 -14.00
N SER A 83 -6.51 2.77 -14.61
CA SER A 83 -7.77 3.47 -14.85
C SER A 83 -8.78 2.57 -15.58
N GLY A 84 -10.04 2.64 -15.18
CA GLY A 84 -11.12 1.78 -15.67
C GLY A 84 -11.29 0.48 -14.88
N SER A 85 -10.44 0.20 -13.89
CA SER A 85 -10.50 -1.03 -13.09
C SER A 85 -10.91 -0.77 -11.65
N LEU A 86 -11.65 -1.70 -11.07
CA LEU A 86 -11.70 -1.92 -9.64
C LEU A 86 -10.58 -2.89 -9.30
N CYS A 87 -9.58 -2.44 -8.54
CA CYS A 87 -8.47 -3.26 -8.08
C CYS A 87 -8.71 -3.73 -6.66
N THR A 88 -8.56 -5.02 -6.43
CA THR A 88 -8.77 -5.64 -5.13
C THR A 88 -7.55 -6.48 -4.77
N ALA A 89 -7.11 -6.42 -3.52
CA ALA A 89 -5.99 -7.19 -3.02
C ALA A 89 -6.44 -8.09 -1.87
N VAL A 90 -6.12 -9.36 -1.96
CA VAL A 90 -6.36 -10.37 -0.93
C VAL A 90 -5.07 -11.15 -0.70
N TRP A 91 -4.85 -11.58 0.53
CA TRP A 91 -3.68 -12.40 0.86
C TRP A 91 -3.78 -13.79 0.22
N ASP A 92 -2.74 -14.22 -0.48
CA ASP A 92 -2.63 -15.58 -1.02
C ASP A 92 -1.70 -16.43 -0.13
N PRO A 93 -2.24 -17.31 0.67
CA PRO A 93 -1.44 -18.15 1.57
C PRO A 93 -0.59 -19.19 0.81
N THR A 94 -0.86 -19.43 -0.47
CA THR A 94 -0.09 -20.40 -1.27
C THR A 94 1.24 -19.85 -1.75
N THR A 95 1.35 -18.52 -1.91
CA THR A 95 2.57 -17.83 -2.33
C THR A 95 3.16 -16.98 -1.23
N SER A 96 2.39 -16.68 -0.17
CA SER A 96 2.72 -15.71 0.88
C SER A 96 2.91 -14.30 0.35
N ASP A 97 2.08 -13.92 -0.62
CA ASP A 97 2.05 -12.61 -1.26
C ASP A 97 0.63 -12.05 -1.28
N TRP A 98 0.51 -10.76 -1.58
CA TRP A 98 -0.75 -10.15 -1.94
C TRP A 98 -1.11 -10.53 -3.38
N LYS A 99 -2.30 -11.09 -3.58
CA LYS A 99 -2.85 -11.34 -4.90
C LYS A 99 -3.79 -10.23 -5.27
N VAL A 100 -3.44 -9.50 -6.34
CA VAL A 100 -4.17 -8.31 -6.79
C VAL A 100 -4.92 -8.63 -8.06
N PHE A 101 -6.23 -8.43 -8.03
CA PHE A 101 -7.15 -8.64 -9.14
C PHE A 101 -7.56 -7.30 -9.74
N PHE A 102 -7.50 -7.18 -11.05
CA PHE A 102 -7.96 -6.03 -11.81
C PHE A 102 -9.28 -6.40 -12.49
N LEU A 103 -10.38 -5.90 -11.96
CA LEU A 103 -11.72 -6.13 -12.45
C LEU A 103 -12.08 -5.01 -13.41
N TYR A 104 -11.85 -5.22 -14.70
CA TYR A 104 -12.10 -4.21 -15.76
C TYR A 104 -13.46 -4.41 -16.40
N ASN A 105 -13.82 -5.66 -16.77
CA ASN A 105 -15.07 -5.95 -17.43
C ASN A 105 -16.24 -5.80 -16.47
N CYS A 106 -17.30 -5.11 -16.90
CA CYS A 106 -18.55 -5.04 -16.14
C CYS A 106 -19.15 -6.43 -15.96
N ALA A 107 -18.98 -7.02 -14.77
CA ALA A 107 -19.43 -8.36 -14.47
C ALA A 107 -19.68 -8.54 -12.97
N ARG A 108 -20.38 -9.61 -12.62
CA ARG A 108 -20.43 -10.11 -11.25
C ARG A 108 -19.43 -11.25 -11.11
N TYR A 109 -18.38 -11.00 -10.32
CA TYR A 109 -17.29 -11.94 -10.04
C TYR A 109 -17.61 -12.71 -8.77
N SER A 110 -17.82 -14.03 -8.87
CA SER A 110 -17.88 -14.93 -7.72
C SER A 110 -16.48 -15.12 -7.16
N LEU A 111 -16.35 -15.10 -5.84
CA LEU A 111 -15.07 -15.22 -5.14
C LEU A 111 -14.92 -16.62 -4.54
N SER A 112 -13.71 -17.18 -4.60
CA SER A 112 -13.39 -18.43 -3.92
C SER A 112 -12.08 -18.26 -3.15
N TYR A 113 -12.06 -18.69 -1.90
CA TYR A 113 -10.91 -18.66 -0.99
C TYR A 113 -10.42 -17.23 -0.64
N TRP A 114 -11.32 -16.25 -0.67
CA TRP A 114 -11.05 -14.90 -0.21
C TRP A 114 -11.36 -14.78 1.27
N ASN A 115 -10.32 -14.68 2.09
CA ASN A 115 -10.46 -14.64 3.55
C ASN A 115 -9.62 -13.53 4.16
N GLY A 116 -10.09 -13.00 5.28
CA GLY A 116 -9.40 -12.00 6.08
C GLY A 116 -9.34 -10.62 5.44
N SER A 117 -8.56 -9.75 6.07
CA SER A 117 -8.43 -8.35 5.65
C SER A 117 -7.63 -8.22 4.36
N GLY A 118 -8.09 -7.33 3.51
CA GLY A 118 -7.40 -6.94 2.30
C GLY A 118 -7.71 -5.49 1.93
N TYR A 119 -7.52 -5.14 0.66
CA TYR A 119 -7.62 -3.75 0.20
C TYR A 119 -8.33 -3.68 -1.14
N TYR A 120 -8.93 -2.52 -1.41
CA TYR A 120 -9.41 -2.21 -2.75
C TYR A 120 -9.23 -0.72 -3.04
N VAL A 121 -9.18 -0.41 -4.33
CA VAL A 121 -9.25 0.95 -4.88
C VAL A 121 -10.09 0.91 -6.15
N ASP A 122 -11.05 1.81 -6.23
CA ASP A 122 -11.92 1.91 -7.41
C ASP A 122 -11.43 3.06 -8.30
N SER A 123 -10.79 2.68 -9.41
CA SER A 123 -10.28 3.59 -10.45
C SER A 123 -11.10 3.49 -11.74
N GLN A 124 -12.35 3.03 -11.65
CA GLN A 124 -13.23 2.95 -12.78
C GLN A 124 -13.66 4.33 -13.28
N THR A 125 -14.18 4.38 -14.47
CA THR A 125 -14.66 5.60 -15.13
C THR A 125 -16.15 5.49 -15.41
N GLY A 126 -16.81 6.63 -15.72
CA GLY A 126 -18.20 6.61 -16.18
C GLY A 126 -19.26 6.61 -15.08
N GLY A 127 -18.91 6.90 -13.81
CA GLY A 127 -19.90 7.06 -12.74
C GLY A 127 -20.61 5.76 -12.38
N VAL A 128 -19.94 4.63 -12.57
CA VAL A 128 -20.47 3.29 -12.23
C VAL A 128 -20.60 3.12 -10.72
N THR A 129 -21.41 2.14 -10.30
CA THR A 129 -21.56 1.78 -8.88
C THR A 129 -21.12 0.33 -8.69
N SER A 130 -20.17 0.15 -7.79
CA SER A 130 -19.65 -1.18 -7.41
C SER A 130 -20.34 -1.71 -6.16
N TYR A 131 -20.43 -3.03 -6.06
CA TYR A 131 -21.11 -3.72 -4.96
C TYR A 131 -20.30 -4.92 -4.47
N PHE A 132 -20.27 -5.11 -3.16
CA PHE A 132 -19.87 -6.36 -2.52
C PHE A 132 -21.12 -7.05 -1.99
N TYR A 133 -21.23 -8.35 -2.26
CA TYR A 133 -22.37 -9.16 -1.87
C TYR A 133 -21.96 -10.30 -0.95
N GLY A 134 -22.80 -10.58 0.03
CA GLY A 134 -22.69 -11.75 0.88
C GLY A 134 -23.21 -13.03 0.21
N GLN A 135 -23.14 -14.14 0.95
CA GLN A 135 -23.52 -15.47 0.49
C GLN A 135 -24.96 -15.53 -0.03
N SER A 136 -25.91 -14.90 0.63
CA SER A 136 -27.32 -14.87 0.25
C SER A 136 -27.63 -13.82 -0.83
N GLY A 137 -26.62 -13.14 -1.39
CA GLY A 137 -26.79 -12.09 -2.39
C GLY A 137 -27.16 -10.72 -1.80
N ASN A 138 -27.18 -10.59 -0.50
CA ASN A 138 -27.38 -9.31 0.20
C ASN A 138 -26.21 -8.35 -0.06
N VAL A 139 -26.51 -7.06 -0.20
CA VAL A 139 -25.48 -6.01 -0.37
C VAL A 139 -24.79 -5.79 0.98
N LEU A 140 -23.47 -6.02 1.01
CA LEU A 140 -22.61 -5.73 2.15
C LEU A 140 -22.00 -4.34 2.04
N LYS A 141 -21.69 -3.90 0.82
CA LYS A 141 -21.13 -2.58 0.54
C LYS A 141 -21.53 -2.11 -0.85
N GLN A 142 -21.79 -0.83 -0.98
CA GLN A 142 -22.00 -0.11 -2.24
C GLN A 142 -21.09 1.11 -2.25
N PHE A 143 -20.46 1.41 -3.39
CA PHE A 143 -19.56 2.55 -3.53
C PHE A 143 -19.41 2.96 -5.00
N THR A 144 -18.92 4.17 -5.21
CA THR A 144 -18.58 4.73 -6.53
C THR A 144 -17.08 5.00 -6.60
N PRO A 145 -16.49 5.08 -7.80
CA PRO A 145 -15.08 5.37 -8.00
C PRO A 145 -14.68 6.70 -7.35
N ASP A 146 -13.70 6.66 -6.46
CA ASP A 146 -13.14 7.84 -5.79
C ASP A 146 -11.61 7.81 -5.73
N ASN A 147 -11.01 6.75 -6.28
CA ASN A 147 -9.56 6.54 -6.31
C ASN A 147 -8.90 6.46 -4.93
N THR A 148 -9.68 6.23 -3.88
CA THR A 148 -9.20 6.09 -2.52
C THR A 148 -8.96 4.60 -2.20
N VAL A 149 -7.89 4.32 -1.48
CA VAL A 149 -7.56 2.97 -1.01
C VAL A 149 -8.31 2.71 0.29
N TYR A 150 -9.04 1.61 0.33
CA TYR A 150 -9.78 1.16 1.51
C TYR A 150 -9.31 -0.22 1.94
N SER A 151 -9.25 -0.46 3.24
CA SER A 151 -9.19 -1.81 3.79
C SER A 151 -10.58 -2.42 3.87
N TYR A 152 -10.68 -3.73 3.69
CA TYR A 152 -11.94 -4.45 3.79
C TYR A 152 -11.71 -5.89 4.24
N ASP A 153 -12.65 -6.44 5.03
CA ASP A 153 -12.67 -7.86 5.37
C ASP A 153 -13.36 -8.64 4.25
N TRP A 154 -12.62 -9.49 3.56
CA TRP A 154 -13.13 -10.30 2.47
C TRP A 154 -13.92 -11.53 2.93
N THR A 155 -13.78 -11.94 4.19
CA THR A 155 -14.42 -13.17 4.72
C THR A 155 -15.92 -13.27 4.44
N PRO A 156 -16.73 -12.20 4.61
CA PRO A 156 -18.17 -12.28 4.33
C PRO A 156 -18.53 -12.07 2.85
N VAL A 157 -17.55 -11.73 1.98
CA VAL A 157 -17.83 -11.36 0.59
C VAL A 157 -17.80 -12.61 -0.30
N TRP A 158 -18.89 -12.84 -1.00
CA TRP A 158 -19.03 -13.98 -1.92
C TRP A 158 -18.99 -13.59 -3.39
N SER A 159 -19.32 -12.34 -3.68
CA SER A 159 -19.17 -11.82 -5.03
C SER A 159 -19.00 -10.30 -5.06
N ILE A 160 -18.36 -9.83 -6.11
CA ILE A 160 -18.16 -8.42 -6.43
C ILE A 160 -18.83 -8.13 -7.77
N ARG A 161 -19.60 -7.05 -7.85
CA ARG A 161 -20.03 -6.44 -9.11
C ARG A 161 -19.33 -5.10 -9.22
N ASN A 162 -18.62 -4.88 -10.32
CA ASN A 162 -17.81 -3.68 -10.53
C ASN A 162 -18.46 -2.63 -11.44
N CYS A 163 -19.79 -2.68 -11.61
CA CYS A 163 -20.54 -1.73 -12.45
C CYS A 163 -22.05 -1.70 -12.07
#